data_c00bddb023f773c3d193e8a1c4637c5f
#
_entry.id   c00bddb023f773c3d193e8a1c4637c5f
#
_cell.length_a   1.000
_cell.length_b   1.000
_cell.length_c   1.000
_cell.angle_alpha   90.00
_cell.angle_beta   90.00
_cell.angle_gamma   90.00
#
_symmetry.space_group_name_H-M   'P 1'
#
loop_
_entity.id
_entity.type
_entity.pdbx_description
1 polymer ?
#
loop_
_entity_poly.entity_id
_entity_poly.type
_entity_poly.pdbx_seq_one_letter_code
_entity_poly.pdbx_strand_id
1 'polypeptide(L)'
;MTTQDINIIQNQTNNVEQWFDEMVANLRYDQALLEIDVLEENKKKIYDTLISGNQDLINHLGRQASSAFFITRIVTDYFRELVKTNSKPKKIALELSDSKILVWAEINENDEVMEDGLILTEAKMNADYSKYGFHISSTIVEDSDKLPVPSHYKN
;
A
#
# COMPACT_ATOMS: atom_id res chain seq x y z
N MET A 1 -5.84 21.80 -19.29
CA MET A 1 -6.04 20.86 -18.17
C MET A 1 -7.21 19.95 -18.53
N THR A 2 -6.96 18.67 -18.63
CA THR A 2 -8.02 17.69 -19.00
C THR A 2 -8.81 17.25 -17.77
N THR A 3 -9.99 16.65 -17.96
CA THR A 3 -10.78 16.07 -16.86
C THR A 3 -9.99 15.01 -16.09
N GLN A 4 -9.09 14.30 -16.79
CA GLN A 4 -8.16 13.34 -16.17
C GLN A 4 -7.14 14.03 -15.25
N ASP A 5 -6.58 15.17 -15.66
CA ASP A 5 -5.63 15.93 -14.85
C ASP A 5 -6.28 16.44 -13.56
N ILE A 6 -7.53 16.89 -13.63
CA ILE A 6 -8.30 17.35 -12.48
C ILE A 6 -8.59 16.18 -11.51
N ASN A 7 -8.98 15.01 -12.01
CA ASN A 7 -9.22 13.83 -11.19
C ASN A 7 -7.94 13.32 -10.49
N ILE A 8 -6.81 13.38 -11.17
CA ILE A 8 -5.52 13.01 -10.61
C ILE A 8 -5.13 13.95 -9.47
N ILE A 9 -5.30 15.27 -9.66
CA ILE A 9 -5.01 16.27 -8.63
C ILE A 9 -5.94 16.11 -7.42
N GLN A 10 -7.24 15.90 -7.62
CA GLN A 10 -8.20 15.66 -6.54
C GLN A 10 -7.90 14.39 -5.74
N ASN A 11 -7.57 13.27 -6.41
CA ASN A 11 -7.19 12.05 -5.71
C ASN A 11 -5.89 12.21 -4.91
N GLN A 12 -4.96 13.00 -5.40
CA GLN A 12 -3.71 13.28 -4.71
C GLN A 12 -3.92 14.11 -3.43
N THR A 13 -4.77 15.12 -3.51
CA THR A 13 -5.12 15.98 -2.36
C THR A 13 -5.85 15.14 -1.30
N ASN A 14 -6.81 14.31 -1.70
CA ASN A 14 -7.53 13.41 -0.80
C ASN A 14 -6.62 12.42 -0.08
N ASN A 15 -5.60 11.86 -0.75
CA ASN A 15 -4.66 10.93 -0.12
C ASN A 15 -3.80 11.61 0.95
N VAL A 16 -3.34 12.83 0.70
CA VAL A 16 -2.55 13.60 1.68
C VAL A 16 -3.42 14.00 2.88
N GLU A 17 -4.62 14.52 2.64
CA GLU A 17 -5.56 14.88 3.72
C GLU A 17 -5.89 13.66 4.59
N GLN A 18 -6.24 12.53 3.99
CA GLN A 18 -6.54 11.32 4.73
C GLN A 18 -5.35 10.81 5.54
N TRP A 19 -4.13 10.89 4.99
CA TRP A 19 -2.93 10.56 5.73
C TRP A 19 -2.77 11.43 6.99
N PHE A 20 -2.98 12.74 6.85
CA PHE A 20 -2.93 13.66 7.99
C PHE A 20 -4.03 13.38 9.01
N ASP A 21 -5.26 13.16 8.55
CA ASP A 21 -6.40 12.87 9.44
C ASP A 21 -6.15 11.59 10.24
N GLU A 22 -5.66 10.52 9.61
CA GLU A 22 -5.31 9.27 10.30
C GLU A 22 -4.12 9.45 11.25
N MET A 23 -3.09 10.20 10.85
CA MET A 23 -1.96 10.51 11.71
C MET A 23 -2.42 11.25 12.98
N VAL A 24 -3.21 12.31 12.81
CA VAL A 24 -3.74 13.09 13.94
C VAL A 24 -4.64 12.25 14.82
N ALA A 25 -5.52 11.43 14.24
CA ALA A 25 -6.39 10.53 15.01
C ALA A 25 -5.59 9.54 15.85
N ASN A 26 -4.55 8.93 15.27
CA ASN A 26 -3.66 8.00 15.96
C ASN A 26 -2.87 8.68 17.09
N LEU A 27 -2.35 9.88 16.84
CA LEU A 27 -1.66 10.66 17.87
C LEU A 27 -2.58 11.02 19.05
N ARG A 28 -3.83 11.41 18.76
CA ARG A 28 -4.84 11.72 19.80
C ARG A 28 -5.23 10.48 20.59
N TYR A 29 -5.37 9.34 19.93
CA TYR A 29 -5.62 8.07 20.60
C TYR A 29 -4.47 7.68 21.52
N ASP A 30 -3.23 7.75 21.03
CA ASP A 30 -2.05 7.44 21.83
C ASP A 30 -1.89 8.44 23.00
N GLN A 31 -2.20 9.72 22.82
CA GLN A 31 -2.25 10.70 23.90
C GLN A 31 -3.21 10.29 25.01
N ALA A 32 -4.43 9.89 24.65
CA ALA A 32 -5.42 9.46 25.62
C ALA A 32 -4.96 8.21 26.41
N LEU A 33 -4.33 7.26 25.73
CA LEU A 33 -3.76 6.07 26.37
C LEU A 33 -2.58 6.42 27.31
N LEU A 34 -1.76 7.41 26.93
CA LEU A 34 -0.66 7.88 27.76
C LEU A 34 -1.17 8.56 29.03
N GLU A 35 -2.22 9.37 28.94
CA GLU A 35 -2.84 10.08 30.08
C GLU A 35 -3.39 9.12 31.14
N ILE A 36 -3.87 7.95 30.74
CA ILE A 36 -4.37 6.91 31.68
C ILE A 36 -3.34 5.80 31.95
N ASP A 37 -2.08 6.01 31.54
CA ASP A 37 -0.93 5.11 31.76
C ASP A 37 -1.12 3.66 31.22
N VAL A 38 -1.85 3.51 30.12
CA VAL A 38 -2.02 2.20 29.44
C VAL A 38 -1.38 2.15 28.04
N LEU A 39 -0.64 3.19 27.66
CA LEU A 39 0.07 3.19 26.39
C LEU A 39 1.22 2.16 26.46
N GLU A 40 1.35 1.39 25.36
CA GLU A 40 2.41 0.38 25.23
C GLU A 40 3.80 1.01 25.39
N GLU A 41 4.69 0.31 26.11
CA GLU A 41 6.03 0.81 26.49
C GLU A 41 6.88 1.20 25.27
N ASN A 42 6.76 0.44 24.17
CA ASN A 42 7.46 0.77 22.93
C ASN A 42 6.99 2.10 22.33
N LYS A 43 5.70 2.40 22.41
CA LYS A 43 5.15 3.68 21.96
C LYS A 43 5.56 4.83 22.90
N LYS A 44 5.61 4.62 24.21
CA LYS A 44 6.15 5.62 25.15
C LYS A 44 7.56 6.02 24.77
N LYS A 45 8.46 5.05 24.52
CA LYS A 45 9.83 5.30 24.07
C LYS A 45 9.90 6.09 22.77
N ILE A 46 8.98 5.84 21.86
CA ILE A 46 8.85 6.58 20.60
C ILE A 46 8.56 8.06 20.88
N TYR A 47 7.56 8.36 21.70
CA TYR A 47 7.22 9.73 22.04
C TYR A 47 8.33 10.44 22.82
N ASP A 48 8.97 9.77 23.77
CA ASP A 48 10.14 10.29 24.48
C ASP A 48 11.27 10.68 23.52
N THR A 49 11.47 9.87 22.49
CA THR A 49 12.49 10.13 21.48
C THR A 49 12.10 11.28 20.54
N LEU A 50 10.82 11.38 20.16
CA LEU A 50 10.31 12.53 19.41
C LEU A 50 10.48 13.83 20.19
N ILE A 51 10.14 13.82 21.49
CA ILE A 51 10.28 14.97 22.40
C ILE A 51 11.77 15.35 22.57
N SER A 52 12.65 14.37 22.65
CA SER A 52 14.10 14.58 22.78
C SER A 52 14.78 15.06 21.49
N GLY A 53 14.09 14.99 20.33
CA GLY A 53 14.58 15.48 19.06
C GLY A 53 15.61 14.58 18.36
N ASN A 54 15.59 13.27 18.64
CA ASN A 54 16.47 12.32 17.94
C ASN A 54 16.04 12.16 16.47
N GLN A 55 16.83 12.77 15.57
CA GLN A 55 16.50 12.90 14.14
C GLN A 55 16.35 11.54 13.43
N ASP A 56 17.22 10.58 13.73
CA ASP A 56 17.20 9.28 13.04
C ASP A 56 15.93 8.49 13.37
N LEU A 57 15.50 8.57 14.62
CA LEU A 57 14.28 7.89 15.04
C LEU A 57 13.02 8.61 14.57
N ILE A 58 13.02 9.93 14.47
CA ILE A 58 11.93 10.71 13.87
C ILE A 58 11.73 10.29 12.42
N ASN A 59 12.82 10.16 11.65
CA ASN A 59 12.77 9.71 10.27
C ASN A 59 12.23 8.27 10.14
N HIS A 60 12.66 7.38 11.02
CA HIS A 60 12.19 5.99 11.05
C HIS A 60 10.68 5.90 11.34
N LEU A 61 10.19 6.65 12.31
CA LEU A 61 8.77 6.70 12.67
C LEU A 61 7.90 7.27 11.55
N GLY A 62 8.34 8.35 10.93
CA GLY A 62 7.65 8.94 9.78
C GLY A 62 7.52 7.94 8.63
N ARG A 63 8.57 7.17 8.37
CA ARG A 63 8.56 6.12 7.35
C ARG A 63 7.61 4.97 7.70
N GLN A 64 7.59 4.51 8.93
CA GLN A 64 6.67 3.45 9.36
C GLN A 64 5.20 3.88 9.26
N ALA A 65 4.87 5.09 9.70
CA ALA A 65 3.50 5.62 9.58
C ALA A 65 3.05 5.74 8.12
N SER A 66 3.91 6.26 7.24
CA SER A 66 3.63 6.36 5.81
C SER A 66 3.46 4.99 5.17
N SER A 67 4.33 4.03 5.51
CA SER A 67 4.26 2.67 4.99
C SER A 67 2.95 1.99 5.35
N ALA A 68 2.54 2.00 6.61
CA ALA A 68 1.28 1.41 7.05
C ALA A 68 0.06 1.98 6.29
N PHE A 69 0.01 3.29 6.13
CA PHE A 69 -1.06 3.96 5.40
C PHE A 69 -1.07 3.60 3.92
N PHE A 70 0.05 3.81 3.21
CA PHE A 70 0.09 3.65 1.75
C PHE A 70 0.00 2.20 1.30
N ILE A 71 0.62 1.25 2.00
CA ILE A 71 0.51 -0.17 1.64
C ILE A 71 -0.94 -0.65 1.72
N THR A 72 -1.65 -0.33 2.80
CA THR A 72 -3.07 -0.66 2.93
C THR A 72 -3.90 -0.02 1.81
N ARG A 73 -3.61 1.23 1.49
CA ARG A 73 -4.31 1.98 0.45
C ARG A 73 -4.09 1.36 -0.94
N ILE A 74 -2.84 1.08 -1.29
CA ILE A 74 -2.48 0.49 -2.58
C ILE A 74 -3.16 -0.87 -2.75
N VAL A 75 -3.11 -1.74 -1.75
CA VAL A 75 -3.77 -3.05 -1.79
C VAL A 75 -5.27 -2.90 -2.03
N THR A 76 -5.91 -1.99 -1.29
CA THR A 76 -7.34 -1.73 -1.45
C THR A 76 -7.68 -1.21 -2.85
N ASP A 77 -6.93 -0.25 -3.36
CA ASP A 77 -7.17 0.35 -4.67
C ASP A 77 -6.84 -0.63 -5.81
N TYR A 78 -5.81 -1.47 -5.63
CA TYR A 78 -5.46 -2.53 -6.57
C TYR A 78 -6.62 -3.52 -6.75
N PHE A 79 -7.15 -4.07 -5.67
CA PHE A 79 -8.28 -4.99 -5.76
C PHE A 79 -9.56 -4.32 -6.28
N ARG A 80 -9.78 -3.06 -5.91
CA ARG A 80 -10.91 -2.28 -6.45
C ARG A 80 -10.80 -2.10 -7.97
N GLU A 81 -9.61 -1.83 -8.48
CA GLU A 81 -9.38 -1.70 -9.92
C GLU A 81 -9.55 -3.05 -10.65
N LEU A 82 -9.06 -4.16 -10.09
CA LEU A 82 -9.29 -5.49 -10.64
C LEU A 82 -10.78 -5.82 -10.73
N VAL A 83 -11.57 -5.50 -9.71
CA VAL A 83 -13.02 -5.68 -9.74
C VAL A 83 -13.66 -4.81 -10.81
N LYS A 84 -13.26 -3.56 -10.91
CA LYS A 84 -13.80 -2.58 -11.87
C LYS A 84 -13.52 -2.98 -13.32
N THR A 85 -12.35 -3.55 -13.60
CA THR A 85 -11.96 -4.03 -14.92
C THR A 85 -12.38 -5.48 -15.20
N ASN A 86 -13.08 -6.10 -14.24
CA ASN A 86 -13.47 -7.52 -14.28
C ASN A 86 -12.25 -8.46 -14.46
N SER A 87 -11.10 -8.08 -13.96
CA SER A 87 -9.87 -8.86 -14.03
C SER A 87 -9.75 -9.74 -12.77
N LYS A 88 -10.17 -11.01 -12.89
CA LYS A 88 -10.13 -11.97 -11.80
C LYS A 88 -9.21 -13.14 -12.15
N PRO A 89 -7.93 -13.09 -11.75
CA PRO A 89 -7.00 -14.21 -11.98
C PRO A 89 -7.45 -15.47 -11.23
N LYS A 90 -6.95 -16.62 -11.64
CA LYS A 90 -7.25 -17.92 -11.00
C LYS A 90 -6.72 -17.98 -9.57
N LYS A 91 -5.51 -17.45 -9.37
CA LYS A 91 -4.89 -17.30 -8.06
C LYS A 91 -4.20 -15.94 -8.00
N ILE A 92 -4.15 -15.39 -6.82
CA ILE A 92 -3.40 -14.18 -6.51
C ILE A 92 -2.77 -14.30 -5.13
N ALA A 93 -1.52 -13.91 -5.03
CA ALA A 93 -0.79 -13.86 -3.77
C ALA A 93 0.02 -12.57 -3.69
N LEU A 94 0.22 -12.04 -2.49
CA LEU A 94 0.90 -10.78 -2.25
C LEU A 94 2.08 -10.97 -1.31
N GLU A 95 3.17 -10.25 -1.58
CA GLU A 95 4.22 -9.98 -0.61
C GLU A 95 4.29 -8.48 -0.36
N LEU A 96 4.22 -8.09 0.91
CA LEU A 96 4.20 -6.70 1.34
C LEU A 96 5.52 -6.35 2.02
N SER A 97 6.12 -5.26 1.61
CA SER A 97 7.28 -4.66 2.27
C SER A 97 7.02 -3.19 2.60
N ASP A 98 8.00 -2.50 3.18
CA ASP A 98 7.82 -1.09 3.62
C ASP A 98 7.51 -0.11 2.49
N SER A 99 7.84 -0.44 1.24
CA SER A 99 7.67 0.47 0.10
C SER A 99 7.28 -0.24 -1.19
N LYS A 100 7.14 -1.56 -1.16
CA LYS A 100 6.90 -2.36 -2.36
C LYS A 100 5.88 -3.46 -2.11
N ILE A 101 5.01 -3.67 -3.10
CA ILE A 101 4.07 -4.78 -3.14
C ILE A 101 4.45 -5.65 -4.33
N LEU A 102 4.73 -6.91 -4.07
CA LEU A 102 4.88 -7.91 -5.12
C LEU A 102 3.57 -8.68 -5.24
N VAL A 103 3.10 -8.82 -6.47
CA VAL A 103 1.90 -9.60 -6.83
C VAL A 103 2.36 -10.82 -7.60
N TRP A 104 1.89 -11.99 -7.20
CA TRP A 104 1.98 -13.20 -8.00
C TRP A 104 0.56 -13.59 -8.42
N ALA A 105 0.33 -13.70 -9.75
CA ALA A 105 -0.97 -13.99 -10.31
C ALA A 105 -0.89 -15.15 -11.30
N GLU A 106 -1.77 -16.14 -11.14
CA GLU A 106 -1.95 -17.25 -12.10
C GLU A 106 -3.17 -16.98 -12.96
N ILE A 107 -3.00 -17.02 -14.28
CA ILE A 107 -4.05 -16.83 -15.28
C ILE A 107 -4.26 -18.12 -16.09
N ASN A 108 -5.31 -18.18 -16.89
CA ASN A 108 -5.48 -19.27 -17.85
C ASN A 108 -4.45 -19.15 -18.97
N GLU A 109 -4.10 -20.28 -19.57
CA GLU A 109 -3.22 -20.33 -20.74
C GLU A 109 -3.77 -19.44 -21.86
N ASN A 110 -2.91 -18.59 -22.44
CA ASN A 110 -3.23 -17.65 -23.52
C ASN A 110 -4.37 -16.64 -23.20
N ASP A 111 -4.55 -16.29 -21.93
CA ASP A 111 -5.54 -15.28 -21.52
C ASP A 111 -4.94 -13.86 -21.58
N GLU A 112 -4.69 -13.38 -22.80
CA GLU A 112 -4.11 -12.04 -23.03
C GLU A 112 -4.96 -10.92 -22.43
N VAL A 113 -6.28 -11.07 -22.37
CA VAL A 113 -7.18 -10.05 -21.79
C VAL A 113 -6.95 -9.93 -20.28
N MET A 114 -6.77 -11.04 -19.61
CA MET A 114 -6.46 -11.06 -18.17
C MET A 114 -5.06 -10.50 -17.90
N GLU A 115 -4.07 -10.91 -18.70
CA GLU A 115 -2.70 -10.41 -18.62
C GLU A 115 -2.67 -8.89 -18.77
N ASP A 116 -3.28 -8.35 -19.83
CA ASP A 116 -3.39 -6.90 -20.07
C ASP A 116 -4.10 -6.18 -18.91
N GLY A 117 -5.16 -6.75 -18.37
CA GLY A 117 -5.88 -6.19 -17.23
C GLY A 117 -5.01 -6.06 -15.99
N LEU A 118 -4.18 -7.06 -15.69
CA LEU A 118 -3.22 -7.04 -14.58
C LEU A 118 -2.10 -6.02 -14.81
N ILE A 119 -1.53 -5.97 -16.00
CA ILE A 119 -0.48 -5.02 -16.38
C ILE A 119 -0.98 -3.57 -16.30
N LEU A 120 -2.17 -3.29 -16.83
CA LEU A 120 -2.77 -1.95 -16.78
C LEU A 120 -3.11 -1.53 -15.35
N THR A 121 -3.57 -2.45 -14.51
CA THR A 121 -3.82 -2.19 -13.08
C THR A 121 -2.52 -1.85 -12.36
N GLU A 122 -1.45 -2.61 -12.58
CA GLU A 122 -0.12 -2.31 -12.04
C GLU A 122 0.36 -0.92 -12.47
N ALA A 123 0.28 -0.61 -13.77
CA ALA A 123 0.70 0.67 -14.31
C ALA A 123 -0.07 1.84 -13.68
N LYS A 124 -1.38 1.69 -13.47
CA LYS A 124 -2.22 2.69 -12.81
C LYS A 124 -1.83 2.90 -11.35
N MET A 125 -1.62 1.82 -10.58
CA MET A 125 -1.18 1.93 -9.20
C MET A 125 0.17 2.63 -9.09
N ASN A 126 1.12 2.29 -9.98
CA ASN A 126 2.42 2.93 -10.00
C ASN A 126 2.35 4.41 -10.40
N ALA A 127 1.46 4.78 -11.32
CA ALA A 127 1.23 6.18 -11.66
C ALA A 127 0.70 7.00 -10.48
N ASP A 128 -0.18 6.42 -9.66
CA ASP A 128 -0.81 7.09 -8.52
C ASP A 128 0.12 7.18 -7.29
N TYR A 129 0.97 6.17 -7.06
CA TYR A 129 1.68 6.00 -5.78
C TYR A 129 3.22 6.13 -5.84
N SER A 130 3.83 6.05 -7.03
CA SER A 130 5.31 6.12 -7.14
C SER A 130 5.91 7.42 -6.61
N LYS A 131 5.20 8.52 -6.72
CA LYS A 131 5.62 9.83 -6.17
C LYS A 131 5.75 9.86 -4.64
N TYR A 132 5.08 8.95 -3.95
CA TYR A 132 5.21 8.75 -2.49
C TYR A 132 6.28 7.71 -2.15
N GLY A 133 6.97 7.15 -3.15
CA GLY A 133 8.01 6.14 -2.97
C GLY A 133 7.50 4.70 -2.86
N PHE A 134 6.24 4.45 -3.25
CA PHE A 134 5.62 3.11 -3.21
C PHE A 134 5.42 2.56 -4.62
N HIS A 135 5.69 1.27 -4.77
CA HIS A 135 5.61 0.58 -6.06
C HIS A 135 4.96 -0.78 -5.92
N ILE A 136 4.24 -1.18 -6.97
CA ILE A 136 3.71 -2.52 -7.13
C ILE A 136 4.37 -3.17 -8.36
N SER A 137 4.64 -4.48 -8.28
CA SER A 137 5.21 -5.25 -9.38
C SER A 137 4.58 -6.62 -9.43
N SER A 138 4.13 -7.05 -10.60
CA SER A 138 3.43 -8.31 -10.80
C SER A 138 4.32 -9.34 -11.50
N THR A 139 4.24 -10.58 -11.03
CA THR A 139 4.68 -11.77 -11.75
C THR A 139 3.43 -12.51 -12.19
N ILE A 140 3.22 -12.61 -13.50
CA ILE A 140 2.06 -13.28 -14.10
C ILE A 140 2.55 -14.60 -14.67
N VAL A 141 1.88 -15.68 -14.33
CA VAL A 141 2.18 -17.05 -14.81
C VAL A 141 0.93 -17.68 -15.37
N GLU A 142 1.10 -18.55 -16.35
CA GLU A 142 0.00 -19.35 -16.88
C GLU A 142 -0.20 -20.64 -16.07
N ASP A 143 -1.42 -21.12 -15.97
CA ASP A 143 -1.74 -22.35 -15.25
C ASP A 143 -1.14 -23.60 -15.91
N SER A 144 -0.86 -23.55 -17.22
CA SER A 144 -0.15 -24.57 -17.98
C SER A 144 1.30 -24.78 -17.50
N ASP A 145 1.94 -23.75 -16.95
CA ASP A 145 3.31 -23.81 -16.41
C ASP A 145 3.40 -24.62 -15.10
N LYS A 146 2.28 -24.84 -14.42
CA LYS A 146 2.18 -25.57 -13.14
C LYS A 146 3.16 -25.09 -12.08
N LEU A 147 3.44 -23.77 -12.05
CA LEU A 147 4.35 -23.18 -11.10
C LEU A 147 3.67 -23.04 -9.72
N PRO A 148 4.34 -23.47 -8.64
CA PRO A 148 3.83 -23.23 -7.30
C PRO A 148 3.96 -21.75 -6.94
N VAL A 149 3.06 -21.25 -6.08
CA VAL A 149 3.22 -19.93 -5.47
C VAL A 149 4.50 -19.93 -4.64
N PRO A 150 5.45 -19.04 -4.88
CA PRO A 150 6.67 -18.98 -4.08
C PRO A 150 6.35 -18.72 -2.60
N SER A 151 7.12 -19.34 -1.70
CA SER A 151 6.82 -19.39 -0.25
C SER A 151 6.80 -18.02 0.45
N HIS A 152 7.44 -17.00 -0.13
CA HIS A 152 7.45 -15.65 0.42
C HIS A 152 6.16 -14.85 0.14
N TYR A 153 5.32 -15.30 -0.81
CA TYR A 153 4.01 -14.72 -1.01
C TYR A 153 2.98 -15.26 -0.01
N LYS A 154 2.11 -14.38 0.46
CA LYS A 154 0.95 -14.74 1.29
C LYS A 154 -0.30 -14.85 0.42
N ASN A 155 -1.07 -15.89 0.65
CA ASN A 155 -2.36 -16.13 0.00
C ASN A 155 -3.48 -15.42 0.73
#